data_15487e67c511f6e7f9a28158a4b9aec9
#
_entry.id   15487e67c511f6e7f9a28158a4b9aec9
#
_cell.length_a   1.000
_cell.length_b   1.000
_cell.length_c   1.000
_cell.angle_alpha   90.00
_cell.angle_beta   90.00
_cell.angle_gamma   90.00
#
_symmetry.space_group_name_H-M   'P 1'
#
loop_
_entity.id
_entity.type
_entity.pdbx_description
1 polymer ?
#
loop_
_entity_poly.entity_id
_entity_poly.type
_entity_poly.pdbx_seq_one_letter_code
_entity_poly.pdbx_strand_id
1 'polypeptide(L)'
;MKKISRRSFLKASAVLGSAAALTACGGSSASTSTAASTSTAASGSTAAASGDTIKIGTIYAMSGGNAAIGENILRGIDFAVDEINKAGGVNGQMLEVVRGDHAGDAATGKSEAERLITQEGVNVIMGCHMSVVTEVVAQVCQQYGIPMITAISTLDRLTDEDHKDYDYFFRLCPLNSVYVEDMLKYLQDSKEQTGNEIKKV
;
A
#
# COMPACT_ATOMS: atom_id res chain seq x y z
N MET A 1 -23.44 -9.47 12.61
CA MET A 1 -23.12 -8.65 11.43
C MET A 1 -23.11 -9.50 10.17
N LYS A 2 -23.82 -9.13 9.08
CA LYS A 2 -23.88 -9.93 7.84
C LYS A 2 -22.56 -9.76 7.08
N LYS A 3 -21.84 -10.86 6.82
CA LYS A 3 -20.61 -10.87 6.00
C LYS A 3 -20.94 -10.48 4.57
N ILE A 4 -20.36 -9.38 4.08
CA ILE A 4 -20.49 -8.93 2.70
C ILE A 4 -19.53 -9.76 1.85
N SER A 5 -20.07 -10.54 0.91
CA SER A 5 -19.28 -11.35 -0.02
C SER A 5 -18.58 -10.46 -1.07
N ARG A 6 -17.37 -10.83 -1.50
CA ARG A 6 -16.59 -10.13 -2.55
C ARG A 6 -17.39 -9.91 -3.85
N ARG A 7 -18.35 -10.80 -4.15
CA ARG A 7 -19.26 -10.66 -5.30
C ARG A 7 -20.33 -9.57 -5.11
N SER A 8 -20.70 -9.24 -3.87
CA SER A 8 -21.68 -8.20 -3.59
C SER A 8 -21.08 -6.80 -3.67
N PHE A 9 -19.78 -6.67 -3.40
CA PHE A 9 -19.05 -5.41 -3.51
C PHE A 9 -18.94 -4.94 -4.98
N LEU A 10 -18.66 -5.86 -5.90
CA LEU A 10 -18.54 -5.55 -7.34
C LEU A 10 -19.88 -5.21 -8.03
N LYS A 11 -21.02 -5.54 -7.42
CA LYS A 11 -22.34 -5.19 -7.96
C LYS A 11 -22.85 -3.83 -7.51
N ALA A 12 -22.31 -3.27 -6.43
CA ALA A 12 -22.73 -1.95 -5.92
C ALA A 12 -22.12 -0.77 -6.66
N SER A 13 -21.03 -0.97 -7.40
CA SER A 13 -20.31 0.09 -8.13
C SER A 13 -20.83 0.38 -9.55
N ALA A 14 -21.85 -0.33 -10.02
CA ALA A 14 -22.34 -0.24 -11.41
C ALA A 14 -23.58 0.64 -11.62
N VAL A 15 -24.11 1.35 -10.63
CA VAL A 15 -25.43 2.02 -10.72
C VAL A 15 -25.40 3.55 -10.55
N LEU A 16 -24.24 4.19 -10.50
CA LEU A 16 -24.18 5.67 -10.41
C LEU A 16 -23.44 6.31 -11.59
N GLY A 17 -24.02 6.18 -12.77
CA GLY A 17 -23.47 6.80 -13.97
C GLY A 17 -24.50 7.03 -15.05
N SER A 18 -25.51 7.88 -14.84
CA SER A 18 -26.27 8.51 -15.94
C SER A 18 -27.25 9.55 -15.38
N ALA A 19 -26.95 10.83 -15.49
CA ALA A 19 -27.89 11.90 -15.85
C ALA A 19 -27.26 13.27 -15.58
N ALA A 20 -26.88 13.98 -16.62
CA ALA A 20 -27.29 15.35 -16.86
C ALA A 20 -26.54 15.89 -18.09
N ALA A 21 -27.21 15.80 -19.21
CA ALA A 21 -26.93 16.64 -20.40
C ALA A 21 -27.98 17.75 -20.47
N LEU A 22 -27.61 18.85 -21.15
CA LEU A 22 -28.45 19.87 -21.75
C LEU A 22 -28.77 21.13 -20.94
N THR A 23 -28.11 22.21 -21.37
CA THR A 23 -28.68 23.43 -21.95
C THR A 23 -27.52 24.32 -22.35
N ALA A 24 -27.25 24.63 -23.56
CA ALA A 24 -27.85 25.27 -24.71
C ALA A 24 -27.83 26.80 -24.67
N CYS A 25 -27.25 27.33 -25.76
CA CYS A 25 -27.51 28.59 -26.45
C CYS A 25 -26.97 29.93 -25.91
N GLY A 26 -26.08 30.53 -26.67
CA GLY A 26 -26.43 31.62 -27.52
C GLY A 26 -25.38 32.72 -27.66
N GLY A 27 -25.00 33.11 -28.89
CA GLY A 27 -24.48 34.45 -29.13
C GLY A 27 -23.25 34.56 -30.01
N SER A 28 -23.50 34.81 -31.27
CA SER A 28 -22.62 35.13 -32.40
C SER A 28 -21.63 36.27 -32.15
N SER A 29 -20.43 36.24 -32.76
CA SER A 29 -20.07 37.15 -33.87
C SER A 29 -18.65 36.89 -34.37
N ALA A 30 -18.54 36.90 -35.64
CA ALA A 30 -17.44 36.72 -36.57
C ALA A 30 -16.20 37.61 -36.35
N SER A 31 -15.00 37.13 -36.74
CA SER A 31 -14.26 37.55 -37.95
C SER A 31 -12.84 37.03 -38.00
N THR A 32 -12.54 36.35 -39.11
CA THR A 32 -11.40 36.40 -40.02
C THR A 32 -9.98 35.95 -39.57
N SER A 33 -9.63 34.79 -40.11
CA SER A 33 -8.40 34.40 -40.84
C SER A 33 -7.02 34.75 -40.32
N THR A 34 -6.19 33.73 -40.08
CA THR A 34 -5.05 33.42 -40.95
C THR A 34 -4.47 32.05 -40.57
N ALA A 35 -4.18 31.24 -41.57
CA ALA A 35 -3.61 29.91 -41.46
C ALA A 35 -2.14 29.96 -41.08
N ALA A 36 -1.71 29.08 -40.20
CA ALA A 36 -0.34 28.55 -40.16
C ALA A 36 -0.30 27.22 -39.45
N SER A 37 0.29 26.32 -40.14
CA SER A 37 0.61 24.92 -40.04
C SER A 37 0.84 24.32 -38.62
N THR A 38 0.04 23.34 -38.35
CA THR A 38 0.28 21.97 -37.83
C THR A 38 1.65 21.62 -37.27
N SER A 39 1.68 21.37 -35.98
CA SER A 39 2.39 20.25 -35.42
C SER A 39 1.51 19.62 -34.30
N THR A 40 0.98 18.46 -34.60
CA THR A 40 0.17 17.66 -33.68
C THR A 40 1.11 17.07 -32.63
N ALA A 41 1.31 17.83 -31.55
CA ALA A 41 1.76 17.24 -30.30
C ALA A 41 0.52 16.69 -29.62
N ALA A 42 0.45 15.38 -29.47
CA ALA A 42 -0.52 14.72 -28.64
C ALA A 42 -0.33 15.21 -27.21
N SER A 43 -1.04 16.26 -26.83
CA SER A 43 -1.21 16.63 -25.43
C SER A 43 -2.05 15.55 -24.78
N GLY A 44 -1.36 14.61 -24.11
CA GLY A 44 -2.00 13.79 -23.11
C GLY A 44 -2.68 14.73 -22.12
N SER A 45 -4.00 14.69 -22.12
CA SER A 45 -4.81 15.38 -21.11
C SER A 45 -4.47 14.74 -19.77
N THR A 46 -3.57 15.37 -19.03
CA THR A 46 -3.48 15.15 -17.59
C THR A 46 -4.79 15.66 -17.02
N ALA A 47 -5.70 14.72 -16.71
CA ALA A 47 -6.85 15.01 -15.88
C ALA A 47 -6.33 15.68 -14.61
N ALA A 48 -6.68 16.93 -14.40
CA ALA A 48 -6.38 17.63 -13.17
C ALA A 48 -6.99 16.81 -12.03
N ALA A 49 -6.13 16.33 -11.12
CA ALA A 49 -6.58 15.65 -9.91
C ALA A 49 -7.43 16.64 -9.12
N SER A 50 -8.73 16.41 -9.11
CA SER A 50 -9.69 17.16 -8.30
C SER A 50 -10.06 16.29 -7.09
N GLY A 51 -9.26 16.34 -6.05
CA GLY A 51 -9.54 15.60 -4.82
C GLY A 51 -8.35 15.63 -3.86
N ASP A 52 -8.62 15.40 -2.60
CA ASP A 52 -7.59 15.22 -1.59
C ASP A 52 -6.65 14.08 -1.97
N THR A 53 -5.36 14.22 -1.70
CA THR A 53 -4.38 13.16 -1.90
C THR A 53 -4.64 11.99 -0.95
N ILE A 54 -4.38 10.76 -1.42
CA ILE A 54 -4.35 9.58 -0.54
C ILE A 54 -2.96 9.52 0.09
N LYS A 55 -2.89 9.75 1.40
CA LYS A 55 -1.63 9.73 2.14
C LYS A 55 -1.29 8.33 2.62
N ILE A 56 -0.13 7.83 2.23
CA ILE A 56 0.43 6.55 2.65
C ILE A 56 1.55 6.81 3.66
N GLY A 57 1.32 6.44 4.91
CA GLY A 57 2.37 6.44 5.93
C GLY A 57 3.29 5.24 5.73
N THR A 58 4.60 5.45 5.67
CA THR A 58 5.58 4.36 5.58
C THR A 58 6.46 4.37 6.82
N ILE A 59 6.60 3.22 7.50
CA ILE A 59 7.42 3.09 8.71
C ILE A 59 8.50 2.04 8.48
N TYR A 60 9.72 2.50 8.19
CA TYR A 60 10.91 1.66 7.96
C TYR A 60 12.13 2.26 8.66
N ALA A 61 13.21 1.48 8.82
CA ALA A 61 14.46 2.03 9.31
C ALA A 61 15.10 2.88 8.21
N MET A 62 15.22 4.18 8.43
CA MET A 62 15.98 5.10 7.58
C MET A 62 17.32 5.48 8.24
N SER A 63 17.48 5.12 9.50
CA SER A 63 18.72 5.28 10.27
C SER A 63 19.09 4.01 11.00
N GLY A 64 20.29 3.97 11.62
CA GLY A 64 20.78 2.82 12.35
C GLY A 64 21.24 1.64 11.47
N GLY A 65 21.40 0.47 12.09
CA GLY A 65 22.00 -0.70 11.43
C GLY A 65 21.20 -1.31 10.28
N ASN A 66 19.91 -1.03 10.21
CA ASN A 66 18.99 -1.55 9.20
C ASN A 66 18.61 -0.50 8.12
N ALA A 67 19.24 0.66 8.11
CA ALA A 67 18.92 1.75 7.19
C ALA A 67 18.99 1.35 5.71
N ALA A 68 20.01 0.59 5.33
CA ALA A 68 20.16 0.13 3.94
C ALA A 68 18.99 -0.73 3.45
N ILE A 69 18.39 -1.54 4.35
CA ILE A 69 17.20 -2.34 4.02
C ILE A 69 15.99 -1.42 3.85
N GLY A 70 15.78 -0.52 4.80
CA GLY A 70 14.67 0.43 4.75
C GLY A 70 14.71 1.34 3.52
N GLU A 71 15.88 1.87 3.18
CA GLU A 71 16.07 2.69 1.97
C GLU A 71 15.76 1.93 0.68
N ASN A 72 16.15 0.64 0.59
CA ASN A 72 15.84 -0.18 -0.57
C ASN A 72 14.34 -0.39 -0.73
N ILE A 73 13.64 -0.63 0.39
CA ILE A 73 12.17 -0.80 0.39
C ILE A 73 11.50 0.51 -0.03
N LEU A 74 11.91 1.63 0.55
CA LEU A 74 11.33 2.94 0.25
C LEU A 74 11.52 3.34 -1.21
N ARG A 75 12.68 3.03 -1.82
CA ARG A 75 12.88 3.22 -3.28
C ARG A 75 11.86 2.44 -4.11
N GLY A 76 11.53 1.21 -3.71
CA GLY A 76 10.50 0.41 -4.38
C GLY A 76 9.10 1.02 -4.24
N ILE A 77 8.78 1.55 -3.06
CA ILE A 77 7.51 2.23 -2.80
C ILE A 77 7.42 3.53 -3.63
N ASP A 78 8.48 4.35 -3.62
CA ASP A 78 8.52 5.59 -4.40
C ASP A 78 8.32 5.33 -5.90
N PHE A 79 8.99 4.30 -6.42
CA PHE A 79 8.83 3.89 -7.82
C PHE A 79 7.38 3.49 -8.14
N ALA A 80 6.76 2.66 -7.28
CA ALA A 80 5.38 2.24 -7.48
C ALA A 80 4.39 3.41 -7.41
N VAL A 81 4.57 4.31 -6.44
CA VAL A 81 3.73 5.50 -6.28
C VAL A 81 3.88 6.45 -7.48
N ASP A 82 5.10 6.64 -7.99
CA ASP A 82 5.36 7.45 -9.19
C ASP A 82 4.65 6.87 -10.42
N GLU A 83 4.71 5.55 -10.64
CA GLU A 83 4.00 4.90 -11.74
C GLU A 83 2.48 5.00 -11.61
N ILE A 84 1.93 4.82 -10.41
CA ILE A 84 0.49 4.98 -10.17
C ILE A 84 0.06 6.42 -10.42
N ASN A 85 0.83 7.39 -9.93
CA ASN A 85 0.52 8.81 -10.09
C ASN A 85 0.62 9.26 -11.56
N LYS A 86 1.59 8.77 -12.32
CA LYS A 86 1.67 8.98 -13.77
C LYS A 86 0.48 8.41 -14.54
N ALA A 87 -0.08 7.32 -14.04
CA ALA A 87 -1.29 6.73 -14.60
C ALA A 87 -2.59 7.47 -14.22
N GLY A 88 -2.52 8.53 -13.42
CA GLY A 88 -3.67 9.32 -12.99
C GLY A 88 -4.14 9.04 -11.56
N GLY A 89 -3.32 8.35 -10.76
CA GLY A 89 -3.62 8.05 -9.36
C GLY A 89 -4.66 6.96 -9.18
N VAL A 90 -5.23 6.90 -7.99
CA VAL A 90 -6.30 5.96 -7.62
C VAL A 90 -7.64 6.71 -7.64
N ASN A 91 -8.53 6.35 -8.54
CA ASN A 91 -9.80 7.06 -8.75
C ASN A 91 -9.62 8.58 -8.99
N GLY A 92 -8.53 9.00 -9.63
CA GLY A 92 -8.20 10.40 -9.86
C GLY A 92 -7.54 11.11 -8.69
N GLN A 93 -7.28 10.43 -7.57
CA GLN A 93 -6.54 10.97 -6.42
C GLN A 93 -5.08 10.55 -6.49
N MET A 94 -4.18 11.49 -6.31
CA MET A 94 -2.74 11.21 -6.27
C MET A 94 -2.35 10.55 -4.94
N LEU A 95 -1.33 9.70 -4.97
CA LEU A 95 -0.73 9.11 -3.78
C LEU A 95 0.38 10.00 -3.26
N GLU A 96 0.45 10.20 -1.96
CA GLU A 96 1.51 10.92 -1.25
C GLU A 96 2.14 10.00 -0.21
N VAL A 97 3.47 9.89 -0.18
CA VAL A 97 4.20 9.09 0.80
C VAL A 97 4.69 9.97 1.93
N VAL A 98 4.23 9.68 3.15
CA VAL A 98 4.70 10.32 4.39
C VAL A 98 5.56 9.32 5.16
N ARG A 99 6.81 9.68 5.43
CA ARG A 99 7.81 8.75 5.99
C ARG A 99 7.94 8.86 7.50
N GLY A 100 8.07 7.72 8.16
CA GLY A 100 8.44 7.54 9.55
C GLY A 100 9.67 6.65 9.67
N ASP A 101 10.61 7.06 10.49
CA ASP A 101 11.83 6.30 10.79
C ASP A 101 11.72 5.65 12.16
N HIS A 102 11.68 4.31 12.20
CA HIS A 102 11.71 3.61 13.49
C HIS A 102 13.13 3.34 14.01
N ALA A 103 14.18 3.67 13.27
CA ALA A 103 15.60 3.52 13.65
C ALA A 103 15.99 2.12 14.21
N GLY A 104 15.17 1.10 14.00
CA GLY A 104 15.32 -0.25 14.57
C GLY A 104 14.71 -0.43 15.95
N ASP A 105 14.00 0.56 16.48
CA ASP A 105 13.43 0.57 17.83
C ASP A 105 11.89 0.53 17.82
N ALA A 106 11.32 -0.31 18.71
CA ALA A 106 9.86 -0.50 18.76
C ALA A 106 9.12 0.71 19.35
N ALA A 107 9.68 1.39 20.35
CA ALA A 107 9.05 2.55 20.96
C ALA A 107 9.04 3.73 19.99
N THR A 108 10.14 3.92 19.25
CA THR A 108 10.22 4.89 18.16
C THR A 108 9.20 4.57 17.06
N GLY A 109 9.08 3.31 16.65
CA GLY A 109 8.08 2.86 15.67
C GLY A 109 6.65 3.16 16.11
N LYS A 110 6.34 2.95 17.39
CA LYS A 110 5.04 3.32 17.97
C LYS A 110 4.78 4.81 17.87
N SER A 111 5.74 5.64 18.29
CA SER A 111 5.61 7.10 18.25
C SER A 111 5.45 7.63 16.83
N GLU A 112 6.18 7.06 15.86
CA GLU A 112 6.04 7.40 14.45
C GLU A 112 4.67 7.04 13.89
N ALA A 113 4.12 5.87 14.27
CA ALA A 113 2.76 5.50 13.87
C ALA A 113 1.72 6.50 14.41
N GLU A 114 1.81 6.85 15.69
CA GLU A 114 0.94 7.86 16.30
C GLU A 114 1.06 9.22 15.60
N ARG A 115 2.29 9.67 15.28
CA ARG A 115 2.53 10.92 14.56
C ARG A 115 1.91 10.91 13.17
N LEU A 116 2.18 9.86 12.39
CA LEU A 116 1.66 9.73 11.03
C LEU A 116 0.13 9.72 11.00
N ILE A 117 -0.51 9.08 11.97
CA ILE A 117 -1.97 9.01 12.05
C ILE A 117 -2.57 10.33 12.52
N THR A 118 -2.06 10.88 13.64
CA THR A 118 -2.73 11.98 14.33
C THR A 118 -2.33 13.37 13.82
N GLN A 119 -1.10 13.53 13.29
CA GLN A 119 -0.58 14.82 12.85
C GLN A 119 -0.56 14.93 11.32
N GLU A 120 -0.18 13.86 10.63
CA GLU A 120 -0.11 13.87 9.16
C GLU A 120 -1.42 13.41 8.49
N GLY A 121 -2.28 12.70 9.22
CA GLY A 121 -3.57 12.24 8.72
C GLY A 121 -3.45 11.20 7.60
N VAL A 122 -2.57 10.22 7.76
CA VAL A 122 -2.40 9.15 6.76
C VAL A 122 -3.63 8.25 6.69
N ASN A 123 -3.94 7.76 5.50
CA ASN A 123 -5.09 6.89 5.26
C ASN A 123 -4.76 5.41 5.47
N VAL A 124 -3.49 5.03 5.34
CA VAL A 124 -2.98 3.66 5.47
C VAL A 124 -1.53 3.71 5.92
N ILE A 125 -1.07 2.70 6.68
CA ILE A 125 0.34 2.52 7.02
C ILE A 125 0.89 1.31 6.28
N MET A 126 2.04 1.49 5.62
CA MET A 126 2.87 0.43 5.05
C MET A 126 4.14 0.27 5.89
N GLY A 127 4.36 -0.92 6.41
CA GLY A 127 5.50 -1.21 7.29
C GLY A 127 5.23 -2.49 8.08
N CYS A 128 6.07 -2.93 8.93
CA CYS A 128 7.50 -2.62 9.04
C CYS A 128 8.27 -3.84 8.51
N HIS A 129 9.59 -3.75 8.39
CA HIS A 129 10.38 -4.94 8.03
C HIS A 129 10.86 -5.73 9.26
N MET A 130 10.82 -5.11 10.45
CA MET A 130 11.16 -5.76 11.71
C MET A 130 9.88 -6.16 12.45
N SER A 131 9.74 -7.46 12.75
CA SER A 131 8.50 -8.00 13.33
C SER A 131 8.15 -7.41 14.69
N VAL A 132 9.14 -7.10 15.52
CA VAL A 132 8.95 -6.46 16.85
C VAL A 132 8.38 -5.03 16.71
N VAL A 133 8.77 -4.31 15.68
CA VAL A 133 8.22 -2.99 15.37
C VAL A 133 6.84 -3.11 14.75
N THR A 134 6.66 -4.08 13.84
CA THR A 134 5.36 -4.35 13.20
C THR A 134 4.27 -4.57 14.24
N GLU A 135 4.57 -5.32 15.30
CA GLU A 135 3.61 -5.64 16.36
C GLU A 135 3.10 -4.39 17.07
N VAL A 136 3.98 -3.51 17.50
CA VAL A 136 3.58 -2.28 18.21
C VAL A 136 2.90 -1.28 17.28
N VAL A 137 3.30 -1.20 16.03
CA VAL A 137 2.64 -0.36 15.02
C VAL A 137 1.25 -0.90 14.69
N ALA A 138 1.09 -2.22 14.58
CA ALA A 138 -0.22 -2.84 14.36
C ALA A 138 -1.21 -2.55 15.50
N GLN A 139 -0.73 -2.54 16.77
CA GLN A 139 -1.56 -2.14 17.91
C GLN A 139 -2.05 -0.70 17.81
N VAL A 140 -1.17 0.23 17.40
CA VAL A 140 -1.55 1.62 17.17
C VAL A 140 -2.57 1.71 16.03
N CYS A 141 -2.32 1.05 14.92
CA CYS A 141 -3.24 1.04 13.77
C CYS A 141 -4.62 0.48 14.15
N GLN A 142 -4.66 -0.60 14.94
CA GLN A 142 -5.89 -1.16 15.47
C GLN A 142 -6.64 -0.16 16.36
N GLN A 143 -5.93 0.54 17.26
CA GLN A 143 -6.52 1.54 18.17
C GLN A 143 -7.17 2.70 17.41
N TYR A 144 -6.57 3.14 16.31
CA TYR A 144 -7.05 4.27 15.52
C TYR A 144 -7.93 3.86 14.32
N GLY A 145 -8.11 2.57 14.07
CA GLY A 145 -8.88 2.07 12.93
C GLY A 145 -8.25 2.36 11.57
N ILE A 146 -6.91 2.43 11.51
CA ILE A 146 -6.14 2.71 10.30
C ILE A 146 -5.61 1.39 9.72
N PRO A 147 -5.88 1.06 8.45
CA PRO A 147 -5.34 -0.12 7.82
C PRO A 147 -3.81 -0.12 7.82
N MET A 148 -3.20 -1.25 8.18
CA MET A 148 -1.76 -1.49 8.09
C MET A 148 -1.48 -2.66 7.17
N ILE A 149 -0.51 -2.49 6.26
CA ILE A 149 -0.07 -3.53 5.32
C ILE A 149 1.41 -3.81 5.55
N THR A 150 1.77 -5.06 5.77
CA THR A 150 3.16 -5.51 5.78
C THR A 150 3.44 -6.50 4.65
N ALA A 151 4.62 -6.36 4.01
CA ALA A 151 5.08 -7.27 2.97
C ALA A 151 6.25 -8.17 3.43
N ILE A 152 6.80 -7.95 4.62
CA ILE A 152 8.06 -8.56 5.06
C ILE A 152 7.94 -9.20 6.44
N SER A 153 7.14 -8.62 7.35
CA SER A 153 7.01 -9.16 8.70
C SER A 153 6.27 -10.50 8.70
N THR A 154 6.95 -11.55 9.11
CA THR A 154 6.48 -12.94 9.06
C THR A 154 5.98 -13.45 10.42
N LEU A 155 5.79 -12.58 11.40
CA LEU A 155 5.37 -12.92 12.76
C LEU A 155 3.97 -13.54 12.78
N ASP A 156 3.87 -14.83 13.18
CA ASP A 156 2.64 -15.62 13.14
C ASP A 156 1.54 -15.00 14.02
N ARG A 157 1.88 -14.63 15.25
CA ARG A 157 0.92 -14.16 16.26
C ARG A 157 0.11 -12.92 15.90
N LEU A 158 0.46 -12.20 14.84
CA LEU A 158 -0.34 -11.05 14.38
C LEU A 158 -1.56 -11.45 13.53
N THR A 159 -1.62 -12.71 13.11
CA THR A 159 -2.70 -13.19 12.23
C THR A 159 -3.12 -14.63 12.54
N ASP A 160 -2.66 -15.21 13.65
CA ASP A 160 -3.09 -16.52 14.10
C ASP A 160 -4.53 -16.47 14.68
N GLU A 161 -5.10 -17.65 14.94
CA GLU A 161 -6.49 -17.74 15.42
C GLU A 161 -6.69 -17.18 16.84
N ASP A 162 -5.60 -17.10 17.64
CA ASP A 162 -5.62 -16.61 19.02
C ASP A 162 -5.59 -15.08 19.09
N HIS A 163 -5.16 -14.41 17.99
CA HIS A 163 -5.04 -12.95 17.91
C HIS A 163 -6.02 -12.37 16.88
N LYS A 164 -7.29 -12.69 17.02
CA LYS A 164 -8.39 -12.18 16.15
C LYS A 164 -8.64 -10.68 16.25
N ASP A 165 -7.88 -9.97 17.06
CA ASP A 165 -8.14 -8.57 17.44
C ASP A 165 -7.53 -7.55 16.47
N TYR A 166 -6.85 -8.02 15.40
CA TYR A 166 -6.23 -7.13 14.42
C TYR A 166 -7.06 -7.04 13.13
N ASP A 167 -8.23 -6.41 13.19
CA ASP A 167 -9.12 -6.21 12.03
C ASP A 167 -8.51 -5.32 10.94
N TYR A 168 -7.53 -4.49 11.31
CA TYR A 168 -6.89 -3.51 10.43
C TYR A 168 -5.48 -3.92 9.98
N PHE A 169 -5.03 -5.14 10.27
CA PHE A 169 -3.72 -5.64 9.88
C PHE A 169 -3.80 -6.60 8.68
N PHE A 170 -3.03 -6.31 7.64
CA PHE A 170 -2.98 -7.08 6.41
C PHE A 170 -1.54 -7.49 6.09
N ARG A 171 -1.37 -8.72 5.61
CA ARG A 171 -0.06 -9.30 5.30
C ARG A 171 0.00 -9.77 3.86
N LEU A 172 1.14 -9.51 3.19
CA LEU A 172 1.43 -9.95 1.82
C LEU A 172 2.53 -11.02 1.75
N CYS A 173 3.12 -11.40 2.90
CA CYS A 173 4.15 -12.44 2.99
C CYS A 173 3.64 -13.66 3.77
N PRO A 174 4.24 -14.85 3.59
CA PRO A 174 3.93 -16.03 4.37
C PRO A 174 4.26 -15.86 5.86
N LEU A 175 3.69 -16.73 6.68
CA LEU A 175 4.01 -16.86 8.10
C LEU A 175 5.36 -17.56 8.30
N ASN A 176 6.01 -17.35 9.46
CA ASN A 176 7.22 -18.09 9.81
C ASN A 176 6.97 -19.60 9.85
N SER A 177 5.83 -20.03 10.41
CA SER A 177 5.42 -21.44 10.44
C SER A 177 5.38 -22.06 9.04
N VAL A 178 4.81 -21.36 8.06
CA VAL A 178 4.74 -21.81 6.66
C VAL A 178 6.14 -21.95 6.06
N TYR A 179 7.04 -21.00 6.29
CA TYR A 179 8.43 -21.11 5.84
C TYR A 179 9.14 -22.34 6.41
N VAL A 180 8.92 -22.64 7.71
CA VAL A 180 9.51 -23.80 8.37
C VAL A 180 8.94 -25.12 7.79
N GLU A 181 7.63 -25.18 7.60
CA GLU A 181 6.96 -26.34 6.99
C GLU A 181 7.46 -26.62 5.57
N ASP A 182 7.53 -25.58 4.74
CA ASP A 182 8.03 -25.69 3.36
C ASP A 182 9.51 -26.11 3.34
N MET A 183 10.33 -25.57 4.24
CA MET A 183 11.74 -25.99 4.33
C MET A 183 11.88 -27.44 4.74
N LEU A 184 11.12 -27.90 5.74
CA LEU A 184 11.14 -29.29 6.17
C LEU A 184 10.69 -30.24 5.06
N LYS A 185 9.65 -29.87 4.34
CA LYS A 185 9.17 -30.60 3.18
C LYS A 185 10.25 -30.68 2.08
N TYR A 186 10.88 -29.55 1.76
CA TYR A 186 11.97 -29.52 0.78
C TYR A 186 13.14 -30.46 1.18
N LEU A 187 13.50 -30.49 2.47
CA LEU A 187 14.54 -31.39 2.97
C LEU A 187 14.14 -32.87 2.83
N GLN A 188 12.89 -33.21 3.08
CA GLN A 188 12.34 -34.56 2.88
C GLN A 188 12.36 -34.97 1.41
N ASP A 189 11.82 -34.10 0.53
CA ASP A 189 11.79 -34.33 -0.91
C ASP A 189 13.20 -34.47 -1.49
N SER A 190 14.15 -33.65 -1.02
CA SER A 190 15.57 -33.74 -1.42
C SER A 190 16.22 -35.07 -1.00
N LYS A 191 15.90 -35.57 0.21
CA LYS A 191 16.37 -36.87 0.68
C LYS A 191 15.82 -38.00 -0.21
N GLU A 192 14.53 -37.94 -0.56
CA GLU A 192 13.90 -38.94 -1.42
C GLU A 192 14.50 -38.96 -2.82
N GLN A 193 14.77 -37.77 -3.40
CA GLN A 193 15.30 -37.64 -4.75
C GLN A 193 16.78 -37.96 -4.88
N THR A 194 17.59 -37.61 -3.89
CA THR A 194 19.06 -37.71 -3.97
C THR A 194 19.64 -38.83 -3.14
N GLY A 195 18.89 -39.41 -2.22
CA GLY A 195 19.37 -40.37 -1.22
C GLY A 195 20.28 -39.75 -0.13
N ASN A 196 20.52 -38.45 -0.18
CA ASN A 196 21.35 -37.74 0.77
C ASN A 196 20.53 -37.23 1.96
N GLU A 197 20.96 -37.59 3.17
CA GLU A 197 20.36 -37.09 4.39
C GLU A 197 21.09 -35.85 4.90
N ILE A 198 20.37 -34.74 5.05
CA ILE A 198 20.92 -33.57 5.72
C ILE A 198 20.85 -33.82 7.23
N LYS A 199 22.00 -34.07 7.83
CA LYS A 199 22.11 -34.44 9.26
C LYS A 199 22.23 -33.25 10.21
N LYS A 200 22.42 -32.05 9.68
CA LYS A 200 22.57 -30.82 10.47
C LYS A 200 22.19 -29.60 9.65
N VAL A 201 21.33 -28.81 10.21
CA VAL A 201 20.92 -27.49 9.69
C VAL A 201 21.40 -26.41 10.67
#